data_83285eefd54c14dae478316fce3a55a1
#
_entry.id   83285eefd54c14dae478316fce3a55a1
#
_cell.length_a   1.000
_cell.length_b   1.000
_cell.length_c   1.000
_cell.angle_alpha   90.00
_cell.angle_beta   90.00
_cell.angle_gamma   90.00
#
_symmetry.space_group_name_H-M   'P 1'
#
loop_
_entity.id
_entity.type
_entity.pdbx_description
1 polymer ?
#
loop_
_entity_poly.entity_id
_entity_poly.type
_entity_poly.pdbx_seq_one_letter_code
_entity_poly.pdbx_strand_id
1 'polypeptide(L)'
;MVPAASAADCPGHPNALGTSRTLVVDPREHPRIGTMQYPETLPLADHEVVLTFDDGPLPRNSNKVLEILADQCVKATFFTIGNMARFAPEGVRKLRDAGHTIGTHTQSHPLSMNHMSLERAKQEIDDGIASVKAALGEDADTALAPFFRIPGLLRADNVEEYLASQGIQIWSADFLADDWRHISSSRVYDLAI
;
A
#
# COMPACT_ATOMS: atom_id res chain seq x y z
N MET A 1 16.81 2.99 25.85
CA MET A 1 16.27 1.68 25.44
C MET A 1 14.76 1.84 25.40
N VAL A 2 14.17 1.94 24.20
CA VAL A 2 12.71 1.88 24.05
C VAL A 2 12.35 0.39 24.19
N PRO A 3 11.43 0.01 25.09
CA PRO A 3 11.00 -1.39 25.16
C PRO A 3 10.42 -1.79 23.80
N ALA A 4 10.82 -2.96 23.31
CA ALA A 4 10.17 -3.56 22.16
C ALA A 4 8.66 -3.62 22.46
N ALA A 5 7.85 -3.02 21.57
CA ALA A 5 6.42 -3.12 21.71
C ALA A 5 6.06 -4.61 21.58
N SER A 6 5.41 -5.17 22.59
CA SER A 6 4.88 -6.52 22.54
C SER A 6 3.83 -6.54 21.44
N ALA A 7 3.91 -7.53 20.54
CA ALA A 7 2.85 -7.78 19.56
C ALA A 7 1.51 -7.83 20.28
N ALA A 8 0.47 -7.22 19.72
CA ALA A 8 -0.87 -7.29 20.28
C ALA A 8 -1.29 -8.77 20.37
N ASP A 9 -1.91 -9.16 21.49
CA ASP A 9 -2.42 -10.53 21.67
C ASP A 9 -3.30 -10.92 20.47
N CYS A 10 -2.96 -12.05 19.85
CA CYS A 10 -3.70 -12.63 18.73
C CYS A 10 -4.54 -13.81 19.26
N PRO A 11 -5.84 -13.59 19.58
CA PRO A 11 -6.66 -14.62 20.21
C PRO A 11 -6.75 -15.89 19.33
N GLY A 12 -6.39 -17.03 19.91
CA GLY A 12 -6.37 -18.32 19.20
C GLY A 12 -5.09 -18.62 18.42
N HIS A 13 -4.17 -17.66 18.28
CA HIS A 13 -2.92 -17.80 17.53
C HIS A 13 -1.71 -17.37 18.37
N PRO A 14 -1.29 -18.16 19.37
CA PRO A 14 -0.27 -17.76 20.34
C PRO A 14 1.14 -17.54 19.74
N ASN A 15 1.37 -18.02 18.52
CA ASN A 15 2.64 -17.87 17.80
C ASN A 15 2.53 -16.86 16.64
N ALA A 16 1.45 -16.09 16.56
CA ALA A 16 1.28 -15.09 15.52
C ALA A 16 2.29 -13.95 15.67
N LEU A 17 2.69 -13.38 14.54
CA LEU A 17 3.64 -12.26 14.50
C LEU A 17 3.08 -11.01 15.18
N GLY A 18 1.80 -10.74 14.98
CA GLY A 18 1.11 -9.54 15.48
C GLY A 18 1.54 -8.26 14.78
N THR A 19 0.82 -7.19 15.06
CA THR A 19 1.21 -5.82 14.66
C THR A 19 1.83 -5.14 15.87
N SER A 20 3.11 -4.82 15.81
CA SER A 20 3.83 -4.23 16.94
C SER A 20 3.36 -2.81 17.27
N ARG A 21 3.11 -2.00 16.25
CA ARG A 21 2.60 -0.62 16.38
C ARG A 21 2.02 -0.10 15.08
N THR A 22 1.30 1.00 15.16
CA THR A 22 0.85 1.79 14.01
C THR A 22 1.70 3.06 13.93
N LEU A 23 2.22 3.35 12.75
CA LEU A 23 2.89 4.61 12.45
C LEU A 23 1.86 5.61 11.93
N VAL A 24 1.92 6.83 12.47
CA VAL A 24 1.21 7.98 11.93
C VAL A 24 2.25 8.86 11.25
N VAL A 25 2.07 9.09 9.95
CA VAL A 25 2.98 9.91 9.16
C VAL A 25 2.24 11.10 8.57
N ASP A 26 2.88 12.28 8.58
CA ASP A 26 2.36 13.46 7.90
C ASP A 26 2.89 13.48 6.45
N PRO A 27 2.03 13.37 5.43
CA PRO A 27 2.44 13.43 4.02
C PRO A 27 3.13 14.74 3.61
N ARG A 28 2.93 15.81 4.37
CA ARG A 28 3.53 17.10 4.09
C ARG A 28 4.98 17.20 4.61
N GLU A 29 5.26 16.53 5.72
CA GLU A 29 6.61 16.46 6.28
C GLU A 29 7.46 15.43 5.52
N HIS A 30 6.83 14.33 5.10
CA HIS A 30 7.47 13.21 4.41
C HIS A 30 6.76 12.89 3.08
N PRO A 31 6.86 13.76 2.07
CA PRO A 31 6.08 13.60 0.84
C PRO A 31 6.50 12.41 -0.03
N ARG A 32 7.70 11.87 0.18
CA ARG A 32 8.26 10.75 -0.60
C ARG A 32 9.05 9.83 0.30
N ILE A 33 8.73 8.54 0.29
CA ILE A 33 9.39 7.53 1.12
C ILE A 33 9.74 6.26 0.34
N GLY A 34 10.77 5.55 0.82
CA GLY A 34 11.26 4.27 0.30
C GLY A 34 12.62 4.40 -0.37
N THR A 35 13.63 3.77 0.24
CA THR A 35 15.07 3.97 -0.07
C THR A 35 15.50 3.42 -1.43
N MET A 36 14.67 2.63 -2.10
CA MET A 36 14.95 2.25 -3.50
C MET A 36 14.99 3.49 -4.43
N GLN A 37 14.25 4.56 -4.10
CA GLN A 37 14.11 5.70 -5.00
C GLN A 37 14.27 7.07 -4.32
N TYR A 38 14.11 7.13 -2.99
CA TYR A 38 14.13 8.37 -2.23
C TYR A 38 15.16 8.30 -1.09
N PRO A 39 15.65 9.43 -0.60
CA PRO A 39 16.63 9.44 0.50
C PRO A 39 16.01 9.06 1.86
N GLU A 40 14.69 9.06 1.97
CA GLU A 40 13.96 8.84 3.21
C GLU A 40 13.11 7.58 3.16
N THR A 41 12.91 6.97 4.32
CA THR A 41 11.92 5.92 4.57
C THR A 41 11.20 6.18 5.88
N LEU A 42 10.31 5.29 6.27
CA LEU A 42 9.58 5.36 7.54
C LEU A 42 10.55 5.23 8.73
N PRO A 43 10.26 5.87 9.89
CA PRO A 43 11.09 5.77 11.08
C PRO A 43 10.89 4.42 11.79
N LEU A 44 11.33 3.35 11.12
CA LEU A 44 11.26 1.98 11.63
C LEU A 44 12.38 1.72 12.64
N ALA A 45 12.07 0.94 13.66
CA ALA A 45 13.09 0.39 14.56
C ALA A 45 13.77 -0.83 13.91
N ASP A 46 14.87 -1.28 14.51
CA ASP A 46 15.54 -2.50 14.06
C ASP A 46 14.56 -3.69 14.13
N HIS A 47 14.58 -4.54 13.10
CA HIS A 47 13.64 -5.67 12.92
C HIS A 47 12.15 -5.29 12.73
N GLU A 48 11.83 -4.04 12.45
CA GLU A 48 10.48 -3.65 12.04
C GLU A 48 10.37 -3.57 10.52
N VAL A 49 9.22 -4.01 9.99
CA VAL A 49 8.86 -3.91 8.58
C VAL A 49 7.42 -3.43 8.43
N VAL A 50 7.16 -2.72 7.35
CA VAL A 50 5.80 -2.42 6.88
C VAL A 50 5.53 -3.23 5.63
N LEU A 51 4.55 -4.14 5.70
CA LEU A 51 4.12 -4.91 4.55
C LEU A 51 3.22 -4.07 3.65
N THR A 52 3.49 -4.10 2.35
CA THR A 52 2.66 -3.43 1.35
C THR A 52 2.29 -4.40 0.23
N PHE A 53 1.07 -4.27 -0.28
CA PHE A 53 0.54 -5.07 -1.39
C PHE A 53 -0.06 -4.16 -2.44
N ASP A 54 0.25 -4.40 -3.69
CA ASP A 54 -0.21 -3.62 -4.84
C ASP A 54 -1.28 -4.37 -5.65
N ASP A 55 -1.88 -3.69 -6.63
CA ASP A 55 -2.73 -4.22 -7.71
C ASP A 55 -4.13 -4.73 -7.32
N GLY A 56 -4.40 -4.95 -6.04
CA GLY A 56 -5.71 -5.44 -5.58
C GLY A 56 -6.85 -4.41 -5.68
N PRO A 57 -8.06 -4.83 -5.28
CA PRO A 57 -8.40 -6.17 -4.82
C PRO A 57 -8.64 -7.17 -5.96
N LEU A 58 -7.93 -8.28 -5.92
CA LEU A 58 -8.18 -9.45 -6.77
C LEU A 58 -8.80 -10.53 -5.89
N PRO A 59 -10.12 -10.79 -5.93
CA PRO A 59 -10.82 -11.57 -4.91
C PRO A 59 -10.17 -12.93 -4.59
N ARG A 60 -9.68 -13.63 -5.61
CA ARG A 60 -9.03 -14.93 -5.42
C ARG A 60 -7.73 -14.85 -4.63
N ASN A 61 -6.91 -13.84 -4.88
CA ASN A 61 -5.59 -13.68 -4.27
C ASN A 61 -5.69 -12.83 -2.98
N SER A 62 -6.39 -11.70 -3.05
CA SER A 62 -6.52 -10.79 -1.92
C SER A 62 -7.23 -11.43 -0.72
N ASN A 63 -8.25 -12.29 -0.95
CA ASN A 63 -8.89 -13.00 0.17
C ASN A 63 -7.91 -13.94 0.89
N LYS A 64 -7.01 -14.64 0.15
CA LYS A 64 -6.00 -15.50 0.77
C LYS A 64 -4.96 -14.71 1.57
N VAL A 65 -4.54 -13.56 1.03
CA VAL A 65 -3.64 -12.65 1.76
C VAL A 65 -4.31 -12.17 3.05
N LEU A 66 -5.59 -11.75 2.98
CA LEU A 66 -6.35 -11.34 4.16
C LEU A 66 -6.48 -12.45 5.21
N GLU A 67 -6.74 -13.69 4.80
CA GLU A 67 -6.78 -14.86 5.70
C GLU A 67 -5.43 -15.03 6.44
N ILE A 68 -4.32 -15.01 5.70
CA ILE A 68 -2.97 -15.16 6.28
C ILE A 68 -2.65 -13.99 7.23
N LEU A 69 -2.97 -12.76 6.84
CA LEU A 69 -2.75 -11.59 7.70
C LEU A 69 -3.61 -11.65 8.96
N ALA A 70 -4.84 -12.13 8.86
CA ALA A 70 -5.73 -12.33 10.01
C ALA A 70 -5.18 -13.41 10.96
N ASP A 71 -4.75 -14.56 10.43
CA ASP A 71 -4.14 -15.64 11.21
C ASP A 71 -2.87 -15.19 11.94
N GLN A 72 -2.15 -14.24 11.37
CA GLN A 72 -0.94 -13.66 11.97
C GLN A 72 -1.22 -12.38 12.78
N CYS A 73 -2.45 -11.89 12.84
CA CYS A 73 -2.82 -10.60 13.43
C CYS A 73 -1.98 -9.43 12.92
N VAL A 74 -1.57 -9.49 11.66
CA VAL A 74 -0.73 -8.47 11.01
C VAL A 74 -1.60 -7.51 10.21
N LYS A 75 -1.34 -6.21 10.37
CA LYS A 75 -1.91 -5.16 9.52
C LYS A 75 -0.90 -4.78 8.43
N ALA A 76 -1.41 -4.41 7.26
CA ALA A 76 -0.62 -4.07 6.09
C ALA A 76 -1.19 -2.84 5.38
N THR A 77 -0.46 -2.30 4.41
CA THR A 77 -0.90 -1.23 3.53
C THR A 77 -1.17 -1.80 2.13
N PHE A 78 -2.31 -1.46 1.54
CA PHE A 78 -2.72 -1.91 0.22
C PHE A 78 -2.85 -0.73 -0.73
N PHE A 79 -2.12 -0.76 -1.85
CA PHE A 79 -2.23 0.22 -2.92
C PHE A 79 -3.18 -0.31 -3.99
N THR A 80 -4.40 0.21 -3.98
CA THR A 80 -5.53 -0.32 -4.75
C THR A 80 -5.65 0.35 -6.11
N ILE A 81 -5.79 -0.44 -7.18
CA ILE A 81 -6.09 0.04 -8.53
C ILE A 81 -7.58 0.40 -8.62
N GLY A 82 -7.90 1.56 -9.20
CA GLY A 82 -9.27 2.04 -9.35
C GLY A 82 -10.16 1.08 -10.14
N ASN A 83 -9.67 0.50 -11.24
CA ASN A 83 -10.42 -0.51 -12.00
C ASN A 83 -10.73 -1.76 -11.17
N MET A 84 -9.81 -2.18 -10.29
CA MET A 84 -10.04 -3.31 -9.38
C MET A 84 -11.03 -2.95 -8.28
N ALA A 85 -10.97 -1.73 -7.75
CA ALA A 85 -11.96 -1.21 -6.81
C ALA A 85 -13.38 -1.19 -7.41
N ARG A 86 -13.51 -0.80 -8.67
CA ARG A 86 -14.79 -0.85 -9.40
C ARG A 86 -15.27 -2.26 -9.66
N PHE A 87 -14.37 -3.16 -10.01
CA PHE A 87 -14.69 -4.56 -10.28
C PHE A 87 -15.09 -5.34 -9.02
N ALA A 88 -14.41 -5.09 -7.90
CA ALA A 88 -14.61 -5.81 -6.64
C ALA A 88 -14.70 -4.84 -5.44
N PRO A 89 -15.72 -3.97 -5.37
CA PRO A 89 -15.84 -2.97 -4.31
C PRO A 89 -15.92 -3.59 -2.91
N GLU A 90 -16.51 -4.80 -2.78
CA GLU A 90 -16.50 -5.50 -1.49
C GLU A 90 -15.08 -5.89 -1.05
N GLY A 91 -14.14 -6.10 -1.99
CA GLY A 91 -12.75 -6.37 -1.67
C GLY A 91 -12.10 -5.19 -0.96
N VAL A 92 -12.36 -3.96 -1.43
CA VAL A 92 -11.89 -2.72 -0.77
C VAL A 92 -12.48 -2.59 0.65
N ARG A 93 -13.79 -2.85 0.79
CA ARG A 93 -14.45 -2.82 2.11
C ARG A 93 -13.88 -3.87 3.07
N LYS A 94 -13.56 -5.08 2.59
CA LYS A 94 -12.90 -6.11 3.40
C LYS A 94 -11.53 -5.65 3.93
N LEU A 95 -10.74 -4.94 3.11
CA LEU A 95 -9.47 -4.36 3.57
C LEU A 95 -9.70 -3.37 4.71
N ARG A 96 -10.67 -2.47 4.56
CA ARG A 96 -11.07 -1.51 5.59
C ARG A 96 -11.54 -2.22 6.87
N ASP A 97 -12.49 -3.16 6.73
CA ASP A 97 -13.12 -3.85 7.87
C ASP A 97 -12.10 -4.71 8.65
N ALA A 98 -11.08 -5.20 7.95
CA ALA A 98 -9.94 -5.89 8.55
C ALA A 98 -8.92 -4.93 9.19
N GLY A 99 -9.11 -3.62 9.08
CA GLY A 99 -8.25 -2.59 9.69
C GLY A 99 -6.92 -2.39 8.98
N HIS A 100 -6.84 -2.69 7.69
CA HIS A 100 -5.67 -2.40 6.87
C HIS A 100 -5.69 -0.95 6.37
N THR A 101 -4.51 -0.40 6.09
CA THR A 101 -4.37 0.91 5.46
C THR A 101 -4.61 0.77 3.96
N ILE A 102 -5.38 1.68 3.38
CA ILE A 102 -5.72 1.70 1.96
C ILE A 102 -5.13 2.96 1.34
N GLY A 103 -4.25 2.79 0.36
CA GLY A 103 -3.76 3.82 -0.55
C GLY A 103 -4.25 3.55 -1.97
N THR A 104 -3.75 4.33 -2.94
CA THR A 104 -4.16 4.24 -4.35
C THR A 104 -2.99 3.93 -5.27
N HIS A 105 -3.30 3.32 -6.45
CA HIS A 105 -2.34 2.82 -7.41
C HIS A 105 -2.77 3.12 -8.85
N THR A 106 -3.24 4.34 -9.13
CA THR A 106 -3.85 4.80 -10.38
C THR A 106 -5.22 4.18 -10.68
N GLN A 107 -5.83 4.60 -11.79
CA GLN A 107 -7.09 4.02 -12.28
C GLN A 107 -6.87 2.70 -13.00
N SER A 108 -5.88 2.62 -13.91
CA SER A 108 -5.73 1.50 -14.84
C SER A 108 -4.37 0.79 -14.80
N HIS A 109 -3.47 1.18 -13.89
CA HIS A 109 -2.11 0.65 -13.74
C HIS A 109 -1.23 0.82 -15.00
N PRO A 110 -1.07 2.04 -15.55
CA PRO A 110 -0.25 2.24 -16.73
C PRO A 110 1.26 2.14 -16.42
N LEU A 111 1.96 1.22 -17.08
CA LEU A 111 3.43 1.09 -17.00
C LEU A 111 4.18 2.12 -17.89
N SER A 112 3.55 3.23 -18.19
CA SER A 112 4.12 4.33 -19.01
C SER A 112 3.88 5.69 -18.37
N MET A 113 3.62 5.74 -17.07
CA MET A 113 3.25 6.97 -16.36
C MET A 113 4.32 8.06 -16.47
N ASN A 114 5.58 7.66 -16.49
CA ASN A 114 6.75 8.53 -16.69
C ASN A 114 6.89 9.12 -18.12
N HIS A 115 6.10 8.62 -19.06
CA HIS A 115 6.06 9.10 -20.46
C HIS A 115 4.71 9.72 -20.83
N MET A 116 3.77 9.81 -19.90
CA MET A 116 2.48 10.43 -20.12
C MET A 116 2.56 11.97 -20.04
N SER A 117 1.60 12.65 -20.72
CA SER A 117 1.37 14.04 -20.40
C SER A 117 0.88 14.17 -18.95
N LEU A 118 1.19 15.31 -18.32
CA LEU A 118 0.78 15.54 -16.93
C LEU A 118 -0.74 15.48 -16.76
N GLU A 119 -1.50 15.95 -17.74
CA GLU A 119 -2.97 15.90 -17.72
C GLU A 119 -3.49 14.46 -17.67
N ARG A 120 -2.90 13.58 -18.48
CA ARG A 120 -3.26 12.16 -18.46
C ARG A 120 -2.85 11.47 -17.18
N ALA A 121 -1.68 11.80 -16.65
CA ALA A 121 -1.23 11.25 -15.38
C ALA A 121 -2.13 11.69 -14.22
N LYS A 122 -2.53 12.97 -14.18
CA LYS A 122 -3.53 13.48 -13.23
C LYS A 122 -4.85 12.73 -13.34
N GLN A 123 -5.35 12.52 -14.54
CA GLN A 123 -6.58 11.77 -14.76
C GLN A 123 -6.50 10.35 -14.16
N GLU A 124 -5.40 9.63 -14.42
CA GLU A 124 -5.16 8.29 -13.85
C GLU A 124 -5.13 8.30 -12.32
N ILE A 125 -4.57 9.33 -11.72
CA ILE A 125 -4.50 9.50 -10.27
C ILE A 125 -5.90 9.80 -9.72
N ASP A 126 -6.55 10.83 -10.24
CA ASP A 126 -7.80 11.37 -9.71
C ASP A 126 -8.96 10.37 -9.89
N ASP A 127 -9.05 9.72 -11.06
CA ASP A 127 -10.03 8.66 -11.32
C ASP A 127 -9.80 7.44 -10.40
N GLY A 128 -8.53 7.08 -10.17
CA GLY A 128 -8.16 6.01 -9.24
C GLY A 128 -8.65 6.30 -7.83
N ILE A 129 -8.36 7.50 -7.32
CA ILE A 129 -8.83 7.97 -6.02
C ILE A 129 -10.36 7.96 -5.95
N ALA A 130 -11.03 8.52 -6.96
CA ALA A 130 -12.48 8.56 -7.02
C ALA A 130 -13.11 7.16 -7.01
N SER A 131 -12.53 6.20 -7.74
CA SER A 131 -13.00 4.82 -7.79
C SER A 131 -12.85 4.09 -6.45
N VAL A 132 -11.72 4.28 -5.76
CA VAL A 132 -11.50 3.70 -4.42
C VAL A 132 -12.44 4.33 -3.40
N LYS A 133 -12.61 5.65 -3.43
CA LYS A 133 -13.58 6.35 -2.57
C LYS A 133 -15.01 5.85 -2.80
N ALA A 134 -15.42 5.67 -4.06
CA ALA A 134 -16.74 5.13 -4.39
C ALA A 134 -16.94 3.71 -3.84
N ALA A 135 -15.90 2.86 -3.87
CA ALA A 135 -15.96 1.51 -3.30
C ALA A 135 -16.07 1.51 -1.77
N LEU A 136 -15.42 2.46 -1.09
CA LEU A 136 -15.49 2.65 0.37
C LEU A 136 -16.83 3.26 0.84
N GLY A 137 -17.50 4.03 -0.02
CA GLY A 137 -18.78 4.67 0.32
C GLY A 137 -18.64 5.76 1.36
N GLU A 138 -19.51 5.74 2.38
CA GLU A 138 -19.58 6.79 3.43
C GLU A 138 -18.28 6.87 4.27
N ASP A 139 -17.52 5.80 4.35
CA ASP A 139 -16.28 5.75 5.12
C ASP A 139 -15.04 6.26 4.34
N ALA A 140 -15.22 6.72 3.10
CA ALA A 140 -14.13 7.06 2.19
C ALA A 140 -13.12 8.05 2.79
N ASP A 141 -13.61 9.11 3.44
CA ASP A 141 -12.75 10.19 3.95
C ASP A 141 -11.93 9.79 5.20
N THR A 142 -12.35 8.72 5.89
CA THR A 142 -11.67 8.22 7.09
C THR A 142 -10.83 6.97 6.80
N ALA A 143 -11.20 6.20 5.79
CA ALA A 143 -10.57 4.92 5.48
C ALA A 143 -9.51 4.98 4.38
N LEU A 144 -9.59 5.99 3.48
CA LEU A 144 -8.58 6.17 2.44
C LEU A 144 -7.44 7.04 2.96
N ALA A 145 -6.28 6.45 3.14
CA ALA A 145 -5.07 7.19 3.46
C ALA A 145 -4.58 8.00 2.24
N PRO A 146 -3.98 9.19 2.45
CA PRO A 146 -3.42 10.00 1.38
C PRO A 146 -2.09 9.42 0.89
N PHE A 147 -2.09 8.16 0.52
CA PHE A 147 -0.92 7.40 0.08
C PHE A 147 -1.09 6.93 -1.36
N PHE A 148 -0.02 7.04 -2.12
CA PHE A 148 0.01 6.68 -3.52
C PHE A 148 1.30 5.93 -3.86
N ARG A 149 1.20 4.87 -4.67
CA ARG A 149 2.35 4.23 -5.29
C ARG A 149 2.25 4.34 -6.80
N ILE A 150 3.35 4.76 -7.44
CA ILE A 150 3.41 4.87 -8.90
C ILE A 150 3.58 3.46 -9.48
N PRO A 151 2.76 3.03 -10.48
CA PRO A 151 2.89 1.74 -11.14
C PRO A 151 4.30 1.45 -11.63
N GLY A 152 4.80 0.24 -11.34
CA GLY A 152 6.15 -0.20 -11.71
C GLY A 152 7.27 0.64 -11.10
N LEU A 153 6.99 1.51 -10.13
CA LEU A 153 7.91 2.49 -9.56
C LEU A 153 8.54 3.43 -10.63
N LEU A 154 7.79 3.71 -11.71
CA LEU A 154 8.26 4.50 -12.85
C LEU A 154 8.06 6.01 -12.59
N ARG A 155 9.03 6.61 -11.90
CA ARG A 155 9.01 7.99 -11.44
C ARG A 155 8.89 9.01 -12.58
N ALA A 156 8.19 10.12 -12.28
CA ALA A 156 8.15 11.31 -13.11
C ALA A 156 8.03 12.54 -12.20
N ASP A 157 8.96 13.47 -12.28
CA ASP A 157 9.06 14.61 -11.35
C ASP A 157 7.78 15.45 -11.33
N ASN A 158 7.19 15.72 -12.49
CA ASN A 158 5.93 16.46 -12.61
C ASN A 158 4.72 15.74 -11.97
N VAL A 159 4.70 14.42 -11.98
CA VAL A 159 3.70 13.60 -11.30
C VAL A 159 3.89 13.65 -9.80
N GLU A 160 5.14 13.54 -9.35
CA GLU A 160 5.49 13.63 -7.93
C GLU A 160 5.16 15.01 -7.35
N GLU A 161 5.43 16.08 -8.10
CA GLU A 161 5.06 17.45 -7.71
C GLU A 161 3.55 17.61 -7.60
N TYR A 162 2.80 17.04 -8.53
CA TYR A 162 1.34 17.06 -8.47
C TYR A 162 0.83 16.34 -7.20
N LEU A 163 1.26 15.11 -6.94
CA LEU A 163 0.86 14.34 -5.75
C LEU A 163 1.18 15.10 -4.45
N ALA A 164 2.40 15.63 -4.35
CA ALA A 164 2.82 16.41 -3.20
C ALA A 164 1.95 17.69 -3.01
N SER A 165 1.58 18.36 -4.12
CA SER A 165 0.69 19.54 -4.07
C SER A 165 -0.72 19.21 -3.56
N GLN A 166 -1.16 17.96 -3.71
CA GLN A 166 -2.44 17.45 -3.17
C GLN A 166 -2.31 16.92 -1.73
N GLY A 167 -1.12 16.97 -1.13
CA GLY A 167 -0.86 16.40 0.19
C GLY A 167 -0.87 14.88 0.19
N ILE A 168 -0.54 14.25 -0.94
CA ILE A 168 -0.49 12.81 -1.10
C ILE A 168 0.97 12.34 -0.98
N GLN A 169 1.23 11.42 -0.07
CA GLN A 169 2.54 10.81 0.13
C GLN A 169 2.81 9.75 -0.92
N ILE A 170 3.99 9.79 -1.51
CA ILE A 170 4.44 8.85 -2.52
C ILE A 170 5.27 7.76 -1.87
N TRP A 171 4.86 6.52 -2.09
CA TRP A 171 5.50 5.33 -1.56
C TRP A 171 6.28 4.60 -2.65
N SER A 172 7.60 4.55 -2.51
CA SER A 172 8.43 3.53 -3.15
C SER A 172 8.46 2.28 -2.27
N ALA A 173 9.58 1.57 -2.28
CA ALA A 173 9.86 0.47 -1.37
C ALA A 173 11.30 0.60 -0.86
N ASP A 174 11.65 -0.11 0.20
CA ASP A 174 13.03 -0.27 0.64
C ASP A 174 13.65 -1.51 0.00
N PHE A 175 12.84 -2.55 -0.22
CA PHE A 175 13.20 -3.76 -0.94
C PHE A 175 11.94 -4.43 -1.53
N LEU A 176 12.13 -5.33 -2.49
CA LEU A 176 11.07 -6.07 -3.17
C LEU A 176 11.28 -7.58 -3.01
N ALA A 177 10.18 -8.33 -2.89
CA ALA A 177 10.20 -9.79 -2.93
C ALA A 177 10.16 -10.36 -4.36
N ASP A 178 10.06 -9.51 -5.39
CA ASP A 178 10.03 -9.87 -6.81
C ASP A 178 8.95 -10.89 -7.21
N ASP A 179 7.85 -10.99 -6.47
CA ASP A 179 6.77 -11.94 -6.68
C ASP A 179 6.07 -11.78 -8.04
N TRP A 180 6.10 -10.59 -8.63
CA TRP A 180 5.61 -10.28 -9.97
C TRP A 180 6.40 -10.97 -11.10
N ARG A 181 7.60 -11.52 -10.81
CA ARG A 181 8.47 -12.17 -11.81
C ARG A 181 8.16 -13.64 -12.09
N HIS A 182 7.04 -14.16 -11.58
CA HIS A 182 6.68 -15.59 -11.73
C HIS A 182 7.75 -16.57 -11.23
N ILE A 183 8.49 -16.20 -10.19
CA ILE A 183 9.47 -17.06 -9.51
C ILE A 183 8.79 -17.97 -8.49
N SER A 184 9.51 -18.97 -7.98
CA SER A 184 8.96 -19.88 -6.96
C SER A 184 8.69 -19.16 -5.63
N SER A 185 7.74 -19.66 -4.86
CA SER A 185 7.44 -19.11 -3.53
C SER A 185 8.63 -19.16 -2.57
N SER A 186 9.50 -20.20 -2.69
CA SER A 186 10.75 -20.24 -1.93
C SER A 186 11.69 -19.08 -2.30
N ARG A 187 11.77 -18.75 -3.60
CA ARG A 187 12.60 -17.62 -4.03
C ARG A 187 12.04 -16.26 -3.60
N VAL A 188 10.70 -16.10 -3.62
CA VAL A 188 10.05 -14.89 -3.06
C VAL A 188 10.41 -14.75 -1.58
N TYR A 189 10.32 -15.84 -0.83
CA TYR A 189 10.70 -15.87 0.59
C TYR A 189 12.16 -15.48 0.80
N ASP A 190 13.10 -16.07 0.05
CA ASP A 190 14.55 -15.79 0.15
C ASP A 190 14.90 -14.32 -0.18
N LEU A 191 14.07 -13.64 -0.98
CA LEU A 191 14.26 -12.23 -1.33
C LEU A 191 13.64 -11.29 -0.30
N ALA A 192 12.64 -11.76 0.44
CA ALA A 192 11.92 -10.97 1.45
C ALA A 192 12.60 -10.98 2.83
N ILE A 193 13.53 -11.91 3.08
CA ILE A 193 14.27 -12.08 4.32
C ILE A 193 15.76 -11.84 4.10
#